data_6b5f1bfc9020c85605ac4b6791156395
#
_entry.id   6b5f1bfc9020c85605ac4b6791156395
#
_cell.length_a   1.000
_cell.length_b   1.000
_cell.length_c   1.000
_cell.angle_alpha   90.00
_cell.angle_beta   90.00
_cell.angle_gamma   90.00
#
_symmetry.space_group_name_H-M   'P 1'
#
loop_
_entity.id
_entity.type
_entity.pdbx_description
1 polymer ?
#
loop_
_entity_poly.entity_id
_entity_poly.type
_entity_poly.pdbx_seq_one_letter_code
_entity_poly.pdbx_strand_id
1 'polypeptide(L)'
;MKGIILTGGHGSRLYPSTLATNKQLLPVFDKPMIYYPLTTLIENGVVDICIITNPNSTSNFKKLLGDGSHLGVKITYKVQKEPNGIPEAFVIAKSFLNRDDGVALVLGDNIYYGANDILTDAFLNFGSGATVFGYRVEDPERYGVVEMSGNKVLSIEEKPKKPKSNYAIPGLYLFDYDVIEIAENLRPSKRGELEITDVIKAYLRDDSLNVFKLPRGTVWLDAGTSSSLFDSSAYVQAIEKRQGIKIGCPEEATYNQGNISKTELRKLIKGIPNCEYKDYLSNILKYE
;
A
#
# COMPACT_ATOMS: atom_id res chain seq x y z
N MET A 1 8.06 -13.18 1.75
CA MET A 1 7.39 -12.03 2.41
C MET A 1 5.89 -12.16 2.24
N LYS A 2 5.07 -11.75 3.23
CA LYS A 2 3.61 -11.67 3.13
C LYS A 2 3.16 -10.22 3.12
N GLY A 3 2.07 -9.95 2.38
CA GLY A 3 1.53 -8.60 2.24
C GLY A 3 0.30 -8.36 3.12
N ILE A 4 0.17 -7.16 3.64
CA ILE A 4 -1.05 -6.66 4.29
C ILE A 4 -1.49 -5.39 3.57
N ILE A 5 -2.73 -5.36 3.10
CA ILE A 5 -3.35 -4.12 2.61
C ILE A 5 -4.40 -3.69 3.65
N LEU A 6 -4.17 -2.54 4.26
CA LEU A 6 -5.12 -2.00 5.24
C LEU A 6 -6.15 -1.09 4.53
N THR A 7 -7.39 -1.56 4.50
CA THR A 7 -8.54 -0.84 3.92
C THR A 7 -9.58 -0.46 4.98
N GLY A 8 -9.15 -0.45 6.23
CA GLY A 8 -9.95 -0.01 7.37
C GLY A 8 -10.21 1.50 7.34
N GLY A 9 -10.95 1.96 8.35
CA GLY A 9 -11.32 3.37 8.50
C GLY A 9 -12.66 3.73 7.86
N HIS A 10 -13.25 4.82 8.37
CA HIS A 10 -14.59 5.26 7.95
C HIS A 10 -14.62 6.11 6.69
N GLY A 11 -13.47 6.57 6.20
CA GLY A 11 -13.40 7.44 5.03
C GLY A 11 -14.12 8.79 5.20
N SER A 12 -14.25 9.27 6.44
CA SER A 12 -15.05 10.47 6.78
C SER A 12 -14.63 11.74 6.03
N ARG A 13 -13.35 11.86 5.70
CA ARG A 13 -12.83 13.00 4.91
C ARG A 13 -13.28 12.99 3.44
N LEU A 14 -13.85 11.89 2.98
CA LEU A 14 -14.41 11.72 1.63
C LEU A 14 -15.96 11.68 1.63
N TYR A 15 -16.61 11.97 2.78
CA TYR A 15 -18.06 12.09 2.81
C TYR A 15 -18.54 13.21 1.87
N PRO A 16 -19.64 13.02 1.07
CA PRO A 16 -20.58 11.88 1.11
C PRO A 16 -20.21 10.71 0.20
N SER A 17 -19.11 10.75 -0.56
CA SER A 17 -18.71 9.68 -1.51
C SER A 17 -18.53 8.31 -0.83
N THR A 18 -18.22 8.30 0.47
CA THR A 18 -18.05 7.09 1.26
C THR A 18 -19.31 6.63 2.00
N LEU A 19 -20.47 7.25 1.76
CA LEU A 19 -21.71 6.90 2.43
C LEU A 19 -22.19 5.48 2.09
N ALA A 20 -22.06 5.08 0.83
CA ALA A 20 -22.52 3.79 0.31
C ALA A 20 -21.39 2.82 -0.04
N THR A 21 -20.13 3.22 0.07
CA THR A 21 -18.99 2.39 -0.34
C THR A 21 -17.76 2.66 0.51
N ASN A 22 -16.86 1.67 0.56
CA ASN A 22 -15.56 1.85 1.18
C ASN A 22 -14.68 2.79 0.33
N LYS A 23 -13.85 3.62 0.99
CA LYS A 23 -12.93 4.55 0.34
C LYS A 23 -12.08 3.89 -0.73
N GLN A 24 -11.50 2.73 -0.45
CA GLN A 24 -10.58 2.02 -1.34
C GLN A 24 -11.27 1.35 -2.54
N LEU A 25 -12.60 1.39 -2.58
CA LEU A 25 -13.41 0.99 -3.74
C LEU A 25 -13.82 2.18 -4.62
N LEU A 26 -13.57 3.41 -4.18
CA LEU A 26 -13.77 4.58 -5.02
C LEU A 26 -12.76 4.54 -6.18
N PRO A 27 -13.17 5.01 -7.38
CA PRO A 27 -12.26 5.06 -8.51
C PRO A 27 -11.18 6.13 -8.32
N VAL A 28 -9.95 5.78 -8.67
CA VAL A 28 -8.89 6.72 -8.99
C VAL A 28 -8.67 6.62 -10.48
N PHE A 29 -9.12 7.61 -11.22
CA PHE A 29 -9.23 7.65 -12.66
C PHE A 29 -10.14 6.52 -13.21
N ASP A 30 -9.58 5.40 -13.69
CA ASP A 30 -10.31 4.36 -14.43
C ASP A 30 -10.47 3.03 -13.68
N LYS A 31 -9.95 2.93 -12.44
CA LYS A 31 -9.99 1.68 -11.66
C LYS A 31 -10.14 1.92 -10.16
N PRO A 32 -10.59 0.91 -9.37
CA PRO A 32 -10.70 1.04 -7.92
C PRO A 32 -9.36 1.34 -7.27
N MET A 33 -9.36 2.21 -6.26
CA MET A 33 -8.16 2.63 -5.51
C MET A 33 -7.33 1.45 -4.99
N ILE A 34 -7.96 0.36 -4.56
CA ILE A 34 -7.27 -0.83 -4.03
C ILE A 34 -6.33 -1.49 -5.07
N TYR A 35 -6.53 -1.27 -6.36
CA TYR A 35 -5.69 -1.84 -7.42
C TYR A 35 -4.25 -1.33 -7.32
N TYR A 36 -4.03 -0.08 -6.91
CA TYR A 36 -2.70 0.51 -6.82
C TYR A 36 -1.83 -0.17 -5.74
N PRO A 37 -2.24 -0.23 -4.46
CA PRO A 37 -1.45 -0.93 -3.45
C PRO A 37 -1.36 -2.44 -3.69
N LEU A 38 -2.37 -3.06 -4.32
CA LEU A 38 -2.31 -4.46 -4.72
C LEU A 38 -1.22 -4.67 -5.78
N THR A 39 -1.17 -3.82 -6.81
CA THR A 39 -0.13 -3.83 -7.84
C THR A 39 1.25 -3.61 -7.23
N THR A 40 1.40 -2.63 -6.32
CA THR A 40 2.67 -2.38 -5.63
C THR A 40 3.21 -3.63 -4.92
N LEU A 41 2.35 -4.39 -4.25
CA LEU A 41 2.77 -5.66 -3.61
C LEU A 41 3.15 -6.72 -4.65
N ILE A 42 2.35 -6.91 -5.69
CA ILE A 42 2.60 -7.91 -6.75
C ILE A 42 3.90 -7.59 -7.48
N GLU A 43 4.15 -6.35 -7.89
CA GLU A 43 5.38 -5.92 -8.57
C GLU A 43 6.63 -6.18 -7.75
N ASN A 44 6.50 -6.22 -6.43
CA ASN A 44 7.59 -6.55 -5.51
C ASN A 44 7.58 -8.02 -5.03
N GLY A 45 6.94 -8.92 -5.79
CA GLY A 45 7.02 -10.37 -5.60
C GLY A 45 6.15 -10.91 -4.45
N VAL A 46 5.22 -10.11 -3.91
CA VAL A 46 4.34 -10.54 -2.81
C VAL A 46 3.10 -11.21 -3.40
N VAL A 47 2.94 -12.52 -3.15
CA VAL A 47 1.85 -13.34 -3.68
C VAL A 47 0.85 -13.83 -2.62
N ASP A 48 1.18 -13.78 -1.33
CA ASP A 48 0.29 -14.14 -0.22
C ASP A 48 -0.11 -12.83 0.50
N ILE A 49 -1.36 -12.41 0.34
CA ILE A 49 -1.82 -11.06 0.69
C ILE A 49 -3.04 -11.13 1.61
N CYS A 50 -2.99 -10.41 2.72
CA CYS A 50 -4.10 -10.23 3.63
C CYS A 50 -4.72 -8.84 3.44
N ILE A 51 -5.98 -8.77 3.02
CA ILE A 51 -6.73 -7.51 2.94
C ILE A 51 -7.54 -7.36 4.22
N ILE A 52 -7.24 -6.31 4.99
CA ILE A 52 -7.96 -6.00 6.23
C ILE A 52 -9.00 -4.93 5.92
N THR A 53 -10.27 -5.30 6.06
CA THR A 53 -11.42 -4.46 5.69
C THR A 53 -12.21 -4.05 6.92
N ASN A 54 -13.09 -3.06 6.78
CA ASN A 54 -14.16 -2.87 7.76
C ASN A 54 -15.28 -3.93 7.58
N PRO A 55 -16.12 -4.17 8.59
CA PRO A 55 -17.16 -5.22 8.54
C PRO A 55 -18.11 -5.11 7.33
N ASN A 56 -18.46 -3.89 6.95
CA ASN A 56 -19.50 -3.63 5.95
C ASN A 56 -19.01 -3.75 4.49
N SER A 57 -17.70 -3.78 4.26
CA SER A 57 -17.14 -3.75 2.91
C SER A 57 -16.47 -5.05 2.46
N THR A 58 -16.28 -6.02 3.34
CA THR A 58 -15.60 -7.29 3.03
C THR A 58 -16.22 -8.01 1.82
N SER A 59 -17.55 -8.02 1.72
CA SER A 59 -18.27 -8.66 0.60
C SER A 59 -17.96 -7.99 -0.74
N ASN A 60 -17.81 -6.67 -0.76
CA ASN A 60 -17.50 -5.91 -1.96
C ASN A 60 -16.06 -6.17 -2.43
N PHE A 61 -15.09 -6.23 -1.50
CA PHE A 61 -13.72 -6.61 -1.84
C PHE A 61 -13.64 -8.04 -2.36
N LYS A 62 -14.35 -9.00 -1.73
CA LYS A 62 -14.44 -10.37 -2.22
C LYS A 62 -15.07 -10.47 -3.61
N LYS A 63 -16.09 -9.66 -3.90
CA LYS A 63 -16.72 -9.59 -5.23
C LYS A 63 -15.74 -9.03 -6.27
N LEU A 64 -14.90 -8.05 -5.90
CA LEU A 64 -13.95 -7.42 -6.80
C LEU A 64 -12.73 -8.29 -7.09
N LEU A 65 -12.13 -8.87 -6.05
CA LEU A 65 -10.80 -9.50 -6.13
C LEU A 65 -10.83 -11.02 -5.93
N GLY A 66 -11.98 -11.59 -5.53
CA GLY A 66 -12.11 -13.03 -5.26
C GLY A 66 -11.13 -13.50 -4.18
N ASP A 67 -10.53 -14.65 -4.42
CA ASP A 67 -9.46 -15.24 -3.62
C ASP A 67 -8.06 -14.94 -4.19
N GLY A 68 -8.00 -14.15 -5.28
CA GLY A 68 -6.76 -13.78 -5.97
C GLY A 68 -6.22 -14.82 -6.95
N SER A 69 -6.79 -16.02 -7.01
CA SER A 69 -6.28 -17.13 -7.85
C SER A 69 -6.20 -16.76 -9.34
N HIS A 70 -7.13 -15.95 -9.83
CA HIS A 70 -7.14 -15.45 -11.21
C HIS A 70 -5.94 -14.52 -11.51
N LEU A 71 -5.34 -13.92 -10.49
CA LEU A 71 -4.13 -13.12 -10.58
C LEU A 71 -2.87 -13.91 -10.18
N GLY A 72 -2.95 -15.23 -9.96
CA GLY A 72 -1.81 -16.01 -9.49
C GLY A 72 -1.33 -15.63 -8.09
N VAL A 73 -2.15 -14.97 -7.30
CA VAL A 73 -1.89 -14.61 -5.90
C VAL A 73 -2.94 -15.24 -4.98
N LYS A 74 -2.67 -15.25 -3.68
CA LYS A 74 -3.61 -15.73 -2.68
C LYS A 74 -4.06 -14.56 -1.81
N ILE A 75 -5.36 -14.28 -1.81
CA ILE A 75 -5.96 -13.21 -1.00
C ILE A 75 -6.75 -13.79 0.16
N THR A 76 -6.36 -13.41 1.36
CA THR A 76 -7.08 -13.69 2.62
C THR A 76 -7.73 -12.41 3.11
N TYR A 77 -8.95 -12.50 3.65
CA TYR A 77 -9.67 -11.35 4.18
C TYR A 77 -9.79 -11.43 5.70
N LYS A 78 -9.46 -10.34 6.35
CA LYS A 78 -9.63 -10.12 7.79
C LYS A 78 -10.46 -8.86 8.04
N VAL A 79 -11.00 -8.70 9.24
CA VAL A 79 -11.88 -7.59 9.58
C VAL A 79 -11.29 -6.80 10.74
N GLN A 80 -11.09 -5.50 10.52
CA GLN A 80 -10.87 -4.51 11.57
C GLN A 80 -12.23 -3.93 11.96
N LYS A 81 -12.68 -4.19 13.17
CA LYS A 81 -14.02 -3.75 13.62
C LYS A 81 -14.08 -2.24 13.85
N GLU A 82 -13.05 -1.71 14.48
CA GLU A 82 -12.92 -0.28 14.81
C GLU A 82 -11.56 0.23 14.30
N PRO A 83 -11.46 1.48 13.86
CA PRO A 83 -10.23 2.05 13.32
C PRO A 83 -9.26 2.47 14.44
N ASN A 84 -8.76 1.50 15.22
CA ASN A 84 -7.87 1.74 16.37
C ASN A 84 -6.44 2.16 16.01
N GLY A 85 -6.13 2.28 14.72
CA GLY A 85 -4.81 2.66 14.21
C GLY A 85 -4.20 1.59 13.30
N ILE A 86 -3.12 1.98 12.63
CA ILE A 86 -2.42 1.11 11.65
C ILE A 86 -1.82 -0.14 12.32
N PRO A 87 -1.16 -0.07 13.50
CA PRO A 87 -0.53 -1.22 14.14
C PRO A 87 -1.48 -2.37 14.47
N GLU A 88 -2.77 -2.11 14.68
CA GLU A 88 -3.78 -3.15 14.90
C GLU A 88 -3.84 -4.16 13.74
N ALA A 89 -3.44 -3.75 12.53
CA ALA A 89 -3.39 -4.61 11.36
C ALA A 89 -2.48 -5.84 11.58
N PHE A 90 -1.36 -5.68 12.27
CA PHE A 90 -0.44 -6.78 12.56
C PHE A 90 -1.05 -7.79 13.53
N VAL A 91 -1.74 -7.29 14.56
CA VAL A 91 -2.46 -8.14 15.54
C VAL A 91 -3.58 -8.93 14.86
N ILE A 92 -4.38 -8.27 14.02
CA ILE A 92 -5.46 -8.90 13.24
C ILE A 92 -4.88 -9.95 12.27
N ALA A 93 -3.74 -9.65 11.65
CA ALA A 93 -3.09 -10.55 10.69
C ALA A 93 -2.27 -11.66 11.36
N LYS A 94 -2.08 -11.71 12.68
CA LYS A 94 -1.21 -12.64 13.40
C LYS A 94 -1.36 -14.10 12.95
N SER A 95 -2.59 -14.58 12.78
CA SER A 95 -2.84 -15.97 12.33
C SER A 95 -2.61 -16.21 10.83
N PHE A 96 -2.31 -15.17 10.06
CA PHE A 96 -1.93 -15.23 8.66
C PHE A 96 -0.41 -15.25 8.50
N LEU A 97 0.34 -14.69 9.44
CA LEU A 97 1.79 -14.54 9.42
C LEU A 97 2.47 -15.74 10.10
N ASN A 98 3.67 -16.10 9.64
CA ASN A 98 4.55 -17.06 10.28
C ASN A 98 5.83 -16.37 10.76
N ARG A 99 6.56 -16.99 11.70
CA ARG A 99 7.76 -16.38 12.32
C ARG A 99 8.87 -16.02 11.34
N ASP A 100 8.97 -16.76 10.25
CA ASP A 100 10.01 -16.56 9.23
C ASP A 100 9.56 -15.59 8.11
N ASP A 101 8.34 -15.05 8.20
CA ASP A 101 7.82 -14.14 7.19
C ASP A 101 8.31 -12.71 7.43
N GLY A 102 8.87 -12.08 6.41
CA GLY A 102 8.84 -10.63 6.31
C GLY A 102 7.40 -10.15 6.04
N VAL A 103 7.04 -9.02 6.59
CA VAL A 103 5.69 -8.44 6.51
C VAL A 103 5.75 -7.10 5.78
N ALA A 104 5.14 -7.02 4.61
CA ALA A 104 4.93 -5.75 3.92
C ALA A 104 3.52 -5.23 4.22
N LEU A 105 3.39 -4.07 4.85
CA LEU A 105 2.11 -3.41 5.03
C LEU A 105 2.02 -2.20 4.14
N VAL A 106 0.96 -2.11 3.34
CA VAL A 106 0.64 -0.94 2.51
C VAL A 106 -0.75 -0.41 2.86
N LEU A 107 -0.86 0.91 2.96
CA LEU A 107 -2.15 1.56 3.15
C LEU A 107 -2.93 1.55 1.84
N GLY A 108 -4.22 1.19 1.92
CA GLY A 108 -5.09 0.98 0.77
C GLY A 108 -5.41 2.22 -0.07
N ASP A 109 -4.95 3.40 0.36
CA ASP A 109 -5.13 4.70 -0.31
C ASP A 109 -3.81 5.32 -0.79
N ASN A 110 -2.72 4.57 -0.72
CA ASN A 110 -1.41 5.02 -1.17
C ASN A 110 -1.09 4.51 -2.58
N ILE A 111 -0.65 5.42 -3.42
CA ILE A 111 -0.29 5.17 -4.82
C ILE A 111 1.18 5.53 -5.00
N TYR A 112 1.95 4.62 -5.58
CA TYR A 112 3.35 4.82 -5.91
C TYR A 112 3.55 4.76 -7.42
N TYR A 113 4.42 5.63 -7.96
CA TYR A 113 4.83 5.60 -9.36
C TYR A 113 6.27 6.09 -9.50
N GLY A 114 7.05 5.42 -10.34
CA GLY A 114 8.46 5.74 -10.56
C GLY A 114 9.37 5.40 -9.37
N ALA A 115 8.93 4.49 -8.50
CA ALA A 115 9.68 4.02 -7.34
C ALA A 115 10.18 2.57 -7.48
N ASN A 116 9.93 1.92 -8.61
CA ASN A 116 10.08 0.47 -8.76
C ASN A 116 11.46 -0.04 -8.36
N ASP A 117 12.54 0.57 -8.84
CA ASP A 117 13.90 0.12 -8.55
C ASP A 117 14.21 0.12 -7.05
N ILE A 118 13.88 1.22 -6.35
CA ILE A 118 14.16 1.35 -4.92
C ILE A 118 13.23 0.50 -4.05
N LEU A 119 11.97 0.33 -4.47
CA LEU A 119 11.06 -0.57 -3.79
C LEU A 119 11.50 -2.02 -3.96
N THR A 120 11.80 -2.43 -5.19
CA THR A 120 12.30 -3.78 -5.49
C THR A 120 13.58 -4.09 -4.71
N ASP A 121 14.54 -3.14 -4.66
CA ASP A 121 15.76 -3.31 -3.87
C ASP A 121 15.44 -3.50 -2.38
N ALA A 122 14.56 -2.67 -1.82
CA ALA A 122 14.15 -2.77 -0.43
C ALA A 122 13.45 -4.09 -0.10
N PHE A 123 12.58 -4.60 -0.99
CA PHE A 123 11.87 -5.87 -0.78
C PHE A 123 12.80 -7.08 -0.94
N LEU A 124 13.66 -7.10 -1.96
CA LEU A 124 14.57 -8.21 -2.21
C LEU A 124 15.65 -8.35 -1.13
N ASN A 125 16.15 -7.23 -0.62
CA ASN A 125 17.22 -7.19 0.39
C ASN A 125 16.68 -7.10 1.82
N PHE A 126 15.38 -7.20 2.03
CA PHE A 126 14.81 -7.21 3.38
C PHE A 126 15.19 -8.49 4.12
N GLY A 127 15.88 -8.35 5.24
CA GLY A 127 16.29 -9.48 6.11
C GLY A 127 15.49 -9.50 7.41
N SER A 128 15.72 -8.51 8.28
CA SER A 128 15.07 -8.38 9.60
C SER A 128 14.95 -6.93 10.00
N GLY A 129 14.28 -6.67 11.12
CA GLY A 129 14.03 -5.33 11.64
C GLY A 129 12.90 -4.62 10.89
N ALA A 130 13.06 -3.32 10.66
CA ALA A 130 12.11 -2.49 9.95
C ALA A 130 12.76 -1.75 8.78
N THR A 131 12.02 -1.63 7.69
CA THR A 131 12.36 -0.75 6.57
C THR A 131 11.18 0.17 6.28
N VAL A 132 11.44 1.46 6.24
CA VAL A 132 10.46 2.49 5.88
C VAL A 132 11.04 3.39 4.79
N PHE A 133 10.17 4.20 4.19
CA PHE A 133 10.56 5.10 3.11
C PHE A 133 10.44 6.55 3.57
N GLY A 134 11.33 7.41 3.09
CA GLY A 134 11.27 8.85 3.31
C GLY A 134 10.96 9.56 2.00
N TYR A 135 9.85 10.26 1.93
CA TYR A 135 9.42 11.04 0.78
C TYR A 135 9.39 12.53 1.12
N ARG A 136 10.02 13.35 0.27
CA ARG A 136 10.09 14.79 0.51
C ARG A 136 8.75 15.46 0.16
N VAL A 137 8.16 16.16 1.13
CA VAL A 137 6.90 16.89 1.00
C VAL A 137 7.07 18.36 1.43
N GLU A 138 6.10 19.19 1.10
CA GLU A 138 6.05 20.59 1.55
C GLU A 138 5.23 20.78 2.84
N ASP A 139 4.36 19.81 3.16
CA ASP A 139 3.43 19.81 4.29
C ASP A 139 3.68 18.61 5.26
N PRO A 140 4.91 18.44 5.79
CA PRO A 140 5.30 17.25 6.57
C PRO A 140 4.51 17.09 7.87
N GLU A 141 3.92 18.16 8.42
CA GLU A 141 3.10 18.13 9.64
C GLU A 141 1.84 17.26 9.53
N ARG A 142 1.48 16.84 8.33
CA ARG A 142 0.32 15.95 8.08
C ARG A 142 0.65 14.47 8.28
N TYR A 143 1.91 14.10 8.35
CA TYR A 143 2.41 12.73 8.26
C TYR A 143 3.32 12.37 9.42
N GLY A 144 3.67 11.10 9.54
CA GLY A 144 4.86 10.70 10.27
C GLY A 144 6.10 11.29 9.60
N VAL A 145 6.99 11.89 10.37
CA VAL A 145 8.19 12.58 9.87
C VAL A 145 9.44 11.87 10.35
N VAL A 146 10.37 11.62 9.44
CA VAL A 146 11.70 11.09 9.76
C VAL A 146 12.76 12.19 9.66
N GLU A 147 13.52 12.40 10.73
CA GLU A 147 14.71 13.23 10.76
C GLU A 147 15.95 12.38 10.51
N MET A 148 16.79 12.78 9.58
CA MET A 148 18.00 12.03 9.19
C MET A 148 19.20 12.95 9.05
N SER A 149 20.38 12.42 9.41
CA SER A 149 21.68 13.02 9.07
C SER A 149 22.49 12.03 8.24
N GLY A 150 22.66 12.33 6.96
CA GLY A 150 23.15 11.33 6.00
C GLY A 150 22.20 10.13 5.92
N ASN A 151 22.70 8.94 6.26
CA ASN A 151 21.91 7.70 6.33
C ASN A 151 21.45 7.37 7.76
N LYS A 152 21.87 8.13 8.77
CA LYS A 152 21.48 7.87 10.16
C LYS A 152 20.14 8.51 10.47
N VAL A 153 19.20 7.72 10.99
CA VAL A 153 17.93 8.21 11.53
C VAL A 153 18.17 8.82 12.90
N LEU A 154 17.72 10.05 13.10
CA LEU A 154 17.87 10.78 14.37
C LEU A 154 16.58 10.74 15.20
N SER A 155 15.44 10.94 14.56
CA SER A 155 14.14 10.91 15.24
C SER A 155 13.00 10.58 14.29
N ILE A 156 11.90 10.10 14.88
CA ILE A 156 10.60 9.86 14.21
C ILE A 156 9.53 10.58 15.03
N GLU A 157 8.70 11.37 14.36
CA GLU A 157 7.61 12.10 15.03
C GLU A 157 6.29 11.94 14.25
N GLU A 158 5.18 11.65 14.95
CA GLU A 158 3.86 11.58 14.35
C GLU A 158 3.24 12.96 14.28
N LYS A 159 2.93 13.42 13.09
CA LYS A 159 2.24 14.70 12.80
C LYS A 159 2.73 15.87 13.66
N PRO A 160 4.03 16.16 13.62
CA PRO A 160 4.63 17.18 14.48
C PRO A 160 4.12 18.58 14.10
N LYS A 161 3.79 19.39 15.10
CA LYS A 161 3.42 20.81 14.86
C LYS A 161 4.58 21.65 14.31
N LYS A 162 5.81 21.24 14.57
CA LYS A 162 7.06 21.86 14.07
C LYS A 162 7.95 20.74 13.58
N PRO A 163 7.80 20.34 12.31
CA PRO A 163 8.60 19.25 11.73
C PRO A 163 10.10 19.58 11.73
N LYS A 164 10.94 18.62 12.07
CA LYS A 164 12.40 18.74 12.02
C LYS A 164 12.98 18.42 10.66
N SER A 165 12.20 17.86 9.76
CA SER A 165 12.56 17.57 8.38
C SER A 165 11.35 17.63 7.46
N ASN A 166 11.59 17.67 6.14
CA ASN A 166 10.55 17.57 5.13
C ASN A 166 10.37 16.15 4.58
N TYR A 167 10.89 15.12 5.28
CA TYR A 167 10.72 13.73 4.88
C TYR A 167 9.56 13.11 5.63
N ALA A 168 8.42 12.99 4.93
CA ALA A 168 7.29 12.20 5.37
C ALA A 168 7.56 10.70 5.22
N ILE A 169 6.95 9.89 6.05
CA ILE A 169 6.95 8.42 5.95
C ILE A 169 5.67 8.01 5.23
N PRO A 170 5.76 7.56 3.95
CA PRO A 170 4.61 7.04 3.22
C PRO A 170 4.03 5.77 3.84
N GLY A 171 2.81 5.44 3.46
CA GLY A 171 2.10 4.27 3.97
C GLY A 171 2.54 2.94 3.34
N LEU A 172 3.84 2.69 3.27
CA LEU A 172 4.44 1.41 2.92
C LEU A 172 5.55 1.09 3.90
N TYR A 173 5.47 -0.06 4.52
CA TYR A 173 6.35 -0.48 5.60
C TYR A 173 6.73 -1.94 5.44
N LEU A 174 8.00 -2.28 5.70
CA LEU A 174 8.47 -3.65 5.79
C LEU A 174 8.92 -3.91 7.23
N PHE A 175 8.48 -5.03 7.79
CA PHE A 175 8.82 -5.44 9.15
C PHE A 175 9.12 -6.93 9.19
N ASP A 176 9.90 -7.34 10.18
CA ASP A 176 9.96 -8.74 10.58
C ASP A 176 8.76 -9.13 11.45
N TYR A 177 8.72 -10.38 11.89
CA TYR A 177 7.60 -10.91 12.67
C TYR A 177 7.44 -10.24 14.05
N ASP A 178 8.49 -9.65 14.59
CA ASP A 178 8.49 -9.03 15.92
C ASP A 178 7.56 -7.80 15.97
N VAL A 179 7.19 -7.27 14.83
CA VAL A 179 6.17 -6.21 14.71
C VAL A 179 4.87 -6.55 15.42
N ILE A 180 4.50 -7.83 15.49
CA ILE A 180 3.27 -8.29 16.14
C ILE A 180 3.35 -8.05 17.66
N GLU A 181 4.45 -8.47 18.29
CA GLU A 181 4.66 -8.26 19.71
C GLU A 181 4.75 -6.79 20.07
N ILE A 182 5.45 -6.01 19.24
CA ILE A 182 5.52 -4.55 19.39
C ILE A 182 4.10 -3.97 19.34
N ALA A 183 3.29 -4.34 18.33
CA ALA A 183 1.95 -3.81 18.16
C ALA A 183 1.00 -4.21 19.31
N GLU A 184 1.10 -5.44 19.82
CA GLU A 184 0.31 -5.93 20.97
C GLU A 184 0.59 -5.15 22.26
N ASN A 185 1.80 -4.60 22.42
CA ASN A 185 2.25 -3.86 23.60
C ASN A 185 2.08 -2.33 23.48
N LEU A 186 1.63 -1.82 22.33
CA LEU A 186 1.41 -0.38 22.16
C LEU A 186 0.24 0.13 23.00
N ARG A 187 0.33 1.38 23.37
CA ARG A 187 -0.77 2.13 23.98
C ARG A 187 -1.27 3.21 23.02
N PRO A 188 -2.59 3.48 23.00
CA PRO A 188 -3.13 4.57 22.21
C PRO A 188 -2.48 5.91 22.57
N SER A 189 -2.22 6.70 21.52
CA SER A 189 -1.72 8.06 21.66
C SER A 189 -2.80 9.01 22.25
N LYS A 190 -2.45 10.28 22.44
CA LYS A 190 -3.43 11.32 22.81
C LYS A 190 -4.57 11.49 21.81
N ARG A 191 -4.41 10.95 20.59
CA ARG A 191 -5.42 10.93 19.52
C ARG A 191 -6.40 9.75 19.66
N GLY A 192 -6.14 8.83 20.58
CA GLY A 192 -6.93 7.61 20.78
C GLY A 192 -6.60 6.48 19.81
N GLU A 193 -5.53 6.61 18.99
CA GLU A 193 -5.11 5.63 17.99
C GLU A 193 -3.75 5.03 18.35
N LEU A 194 -3.51 3.78 17.94
CA LEU A 194 -2.19 3.18 17.91
C LEU A 194 -1.42 3.79 16.73
N GLU A 195 -0.26 4.38 17.01
CA GLU A 195 0.51 5.07 15.97
C GLU A 195 1.57 4.16 15.36
N ILE A 196 1.63 4.11 14.02
CA ILE A 196 2.67 3.34 13.33
C ILE A 196 4.06 3.89 13.62
N THR A 197 4.18 5.19 13.85
CA THR A 197 5.44 5.82 14.23
C THR A 197 5.98 5.32 15.57
N ASP A 198 5.14 4.83 16.49
CA ASP A 198 5.61 4.25 17.75
C ASP A 198 6.16 2.83 17.54
N VAL A 199 5.62 2.07 16.56
CA VAL A 199 6.24 0.83 16.07
C VAL A 199 7.63 1.13 15.51
N ILE A 200 7.72 2.10 14.58
CA ILE A 200 8.99 2.47 13.94
C ILE A 200 10.02 2.95 14.97
N LYS A 201 9.60 3.68 16.01
CA LYS A 201 10.48 4.09 17.12
C LYS A 201 10.99 2.91 17.95
N ALA A 202 10.24 1.81 18.07
CA ALA A 202 10.73 0.61 18.72
C ALA A 202 11.96 0.07 17.97
N TYR A 203 11.85 -0.12 16.67
CA TYR A 203 12.97 -0.54 15.83
C TYR A 203 14.13 0.46 15.79
N LEU A 204 13.84 1.77 15.86
CA LEU A 204 14.90 2.78 15.95
C LEU A 204 15.69 2.66 17.26
N ARG A 205 15.03 2.37 18.39
CA ARG A 205 15.72 2.16 19.67
C ARG A 205 16.61 0.93 19.67
N ASP A 206 16.20 -0.11 18.93
CA ASP A 206 16.92 -1.38 18.83
C ASP A 206 17.96 -1.39 17.69
N ASP A 207 18.24 -0.19 17.10
CA ASP A 207 19.19 0.01 15.99
C ASP A 207 18.93 -0.91 14.79
N SER A 208 17.66 -1.27 14.58
CA SER A 208 17.18 -2.20 13.53
C SER A 208 16.24 -1.55 12.51
N LEU A 209 16.29 -0.21 12.37
CA LEU A 209 15.49 0.57 11.43
C LEU A 209 16.33 1.01 10.23
N ASN A 210 15.88 0.65 9.03
CA ASN A 210 16.39 1.16 7.76
C ASN A 210 15.42 2.19 7.15
N VAL A 211 15.95 3.24 6.52
CA VAL A 211 15.16 4.25 5.82
C VAL A 211 15.70 4.46 4.41
N PHE A 212 14.87 4.18 3.40
CA PHE A 212 15.18 4.47 1.99
C PHE A 212 14.56 5.81 1.60
N LYS A 213 15.40 6.74 1.12
CA LYS A 213 14.90 8.01 0.56
C LYS A 213 14.39 7.78 -0.86
N LEU A 214 13.11 8.01 -1.08
CA LEU A 214 12.56 7.94 -2.43
C LEU A 214 13.19 9.02 -3.32
N PRO A 215 13.67 8.67 -4.53
CA PRO A 215 14.40 9.59 -5.38
C PRO A 215 13.50 10.66 -6.01
N ARG A 216 14.12 11.70 -6.55
CA ARG A 216 13.41 12.69 -7.37
C ARG A 216 12.80 12.01 -8.59
N GLY A 217 11.56 12.38 -8.93
CA GLY A 217 10.80 11.75 -10.01
C GLY A 217 9.87 10.62 -9.52
N THR A 218 10.10 10.08 -8.33
CA THR A 218 9.10 9.25 -7.66
C THR A 218 7.88 10.08 -7.29
N VAL A 219 6.72 9.50 -7.45
CA VAL A 219 5.46 10.08 -6.99
C VAL A 219 4.83 9.16 -5.95
N TRP A 220 4.48 9.75 -4.82
CA TRP A 220 3.63 9.16 -3.80
C TRP A 220 2.40 10.05 -3.63
N LEU A 221 1.22 9.44 -3.72
CA LEU A 221 -0.06 10.11 -3.57
C LEU A 221 -0.85 9.46 -2.44
N ASP A 222 -1.34 10.29 -1.50
CA ASP A 222 -2.29 9.91 -0.45
C ASP A 222 -3.68 10.39 -0.87
N ALA A 223 -4.51 9.50 -1.40
CA ALA A 223 -5.87 9.79 -1.84
C ALA A 223 -6.85 9.90 -0.66
N GLY A 224 -6.45 10.59 0.41
CA GLY A 224 -7.14 10.68 1.71
C GLY A 224 -8.26 11.70 1.79
N THR A 225 -8.33 12.66 0.89
CA THR A 225 -9.32 13.74 0.84
C THR A 225 -9.92 13.87 -0.55
N SER A 226 -11.03 14.59 -0.71
CA SER A 226 -11.64 14.81 -2.04
C SER A 226 -10.69 15.51 -3.00
N SER A 227 -9.93 16.50 -2.55
CA SER A 227 -8.90 17.17 -3.38
C SER A 227 -7.81 16.18 -3.77
N SER A 228 -7.20 15.47 -2.81
CA SER A 228 -6.10 14.56 -3.14
C SER A 228 -6.55 13.36 -3.99
N LEU A 229 -7.80 12.90 -3.87
CA LEU A 229 -8.39 11.90 -4.75
C LEU A 229 -8.53 12.41 -6.19
N PHE A 230 -8.98 13.65 -6.35
CA PHE A 230 -9.07 14.30 -7.66
C PHE A 230 -7.68 14.50 -8.27
N ASP A 231 -6.74 15.03 -7.51
CA ASP A 231 -5.35 15.26 -7.95
C ASP A 231 -4.67 13.94 -8.33
N SER A 232 -4.90 12.88 -7.55
CA SER A 232 -4.41 11.53 -7.88
C SER A 232 -4.99 11.03 -9.20
N SER A 233 -6.29 11.19 -9.41
CA SER A 233 -6.96 10.79 -10.66
C SER A 233 -6.44 11.57 -11.86
N ALA A 234 -6.25 12.88 -11.72
CA ALA A 234 -5.72 13.73 -12.78
C ALA A 234 -4.26 13.37 -13.12
N TYR A 235 -3.43 13.10 -12.11
CA TYR A 235 -2.05 12.67 -12.30
C TYR A 235 -1.98 11.33 -13.05
N VAL A 236 -2.71 10.31 -12.56
CA VAL A 236 -2.75 8.98 -13.19
C VAL A 236 -3.20 9.10 -14.65
N GLN A 237 -4.29 9.83 -14.91
CA GLN A 237 -4.78 10.06 -16.27
C GLN A 237 -3.72 10.66 -17.18
N ALA A 238 -3.03 11.71 -16.72
CA ALA A 238 -2.03 12.43 -17.51
C ALA A 238 -0.87 11.52 -17.91
N ILE A 239 -0.37 10.71 -16.97
CA ILE A 239 0.74 9.78 -17.22
C ILE A 239 0.29 8.63 -18.14
N GLU A 240 -0.81 7.95 -17.81
CA GLU A 240 -1.33 6.82 -18.60
C GLU A 240 -1.60 7.25 -20.04
N LYS A 241 -2.26 8.40 -20.23
CA LYS A 241 -2.53 8.94 -21.57
C LYS A 241 -1.27 9.31 -22.35
N ARG A 242 -0.23 9.79 -21.66
CA ARG A 242 1.02 10.19 -22.30
C ARG A 242 1.90 9.01 -22.67
N GLN A 243 2.01 8.02 -21.78
CA GLN A 243 2.93 6.91 -21.93
C GLN A 243 2.30 5.66 -22.57
N GLY A 244 0.96 5.58 -22.59
CA GLY A 244 0.25 4.41 -23.10
C GLY A 244 0.34 3.18 -22.20
N ILE A 245 0.68 3.38 -20.92
CA ILE A 245 0.77 2.33 -19.89
C ILE A 245 -0.32 2.54 -18.85
N LYS A 246 -0.57 1.52 -18.01
CA LYS A 246 -1.44 1.63 -16.84
C LYS A 246 -0.61 1.73 -15.56
N ILE A 247 -1.01 2.64 -14.67
CA ILE A 247 -0.51 2.68 -13.29
C ILE A 247 -1.47 1.86 -12.42
N GLY A 248 -0.96 0.90 -11.66
CA GLY A 248 -1.80 0.08 -10.79
C GLY A 248 -2.68 -0.91 -11.57
N CYS A 249 -2.09 -1.73 -12.43
CA CYS A 249 -2.74 -2.78 -13.20
C CYS A 249 -2.33 -4.16 -12.67
N PRO A 250 -3.12 -4.80 -11.77
CA PRO A 250 -2.74 -6.07 -11.17
C PRO A 250 -2.54 -7.19 -12.19
N GLU A 251 -3.33 -7.22 -13.28
CA GLU A 251 -3.25 -8.25 -14.33
C GLU A 251 -1.93 -8.17 -15.11
N GLU A 252 -1.46 -6.95 -15.39
CA GLU A 252 -0.16 -6.73 -16.01
C GLU A 252 0.99 -7.06 -15.05
N ALA A 253 0.91 -6.55 -13.81
CA ALA A 253 1.92 -6.80 -12.81
C ALA A 253 2.14 -8.29 -12.54
N THR A 254 1.06 -9.04 -12.41
CA THR A 254 1.13 -10.49 -12.16
C THR A 254 1.66 -11.27 -13.38
N TYR A 255 1.36 -10.81 -14.58
CA TYR A 255 1.91 -11.38 -15.81
C TYR A 255 3.41 -11.10 -15.93
N ASN A 256 3.85 -9.89 -15.68
CA ASN A 256 5.25 -9.48 -15.72
C ASN A 256 6.10 -10.21 -14.64
N GLN A 257 5.50 -10.50 -13.48
CA GLN A 257 6.13 -11.29 -12.42
C GLN A 257 6.13 -12.81 -12.69
N GLY A 258 5.46 -13.26 -13.76
CA GLY A 258 5.37 -14.67 -14.10
C GLY A 258 4.43 -15.48 -13.20
N ASN A 259 3.59 -14.83 -12.39
CA ASN A 259 2.61 -15.49 -11.52
C ASN A 259 1.47 -16.11 -12.34
N ILE A 260 1.17 -15.55 -13.51
CA ILE A 260 0.25 -16.13 -14.50
C ILE A 260 0.92 -16.22 -15.87
N SER A 261 0.54 -17.25 -16.61
CA SER A 261 1.01 -17.47 -17.99
C SER A 261 0.27 -16.58 -19.01
N LYS A 262 0.84 -16.46 -20.19
CA LYS A 262 0.18 -15.81 -21.36
C LYS A 262 -1.21 -16.39 -21.65
N THR A 263 -1.41 -17.69 -21.44
CA THR A 263 -2.70 -18.36 -21.62
C THR A 263 -3.73 -17.94 -20.57
N GLU A 264 -3.29 -17.82 -19.31
CA GLU A 264 -4.15 -17.35 -18.22
C GLU A 264 -4.52 -15.89 -18.38
N LEU A 265 -3.57 -15.03 -18.75
CA LEU A 265 -3.87 -13.63 -19.07
C LEU A 265 -4.90 -13.51 -20.23
N ARG A 266 -4.77 -14.31 -21.29
CA ARG A 266 -5.78 -14.37 -22.36
C ARG A 266 -7.17 -14.78 -21.86
N LYS A 267 -7.22 -15.71 -20.90
CA LYS A 267 -8.48 -16.13 -20.28
C LYS A 267 -9.11 -15.02 -19.46
N LEU A 268 -8.30 -14.29 -18.69
CA LEU A 268 -8.76 -13.11 -17.94
C LEU A 268 -9.34 -12.05 -18.87
N ILE A 269 -8.61 -11.67 -19.91
CA ILE A 269 -9.02 -10.64 -20.89
C ILE A 269 -10.37 -11.01 -21.54
N LYS A 270 -10.62 -12.28 -21.84
CA LYS A 270 -11.89 -12.73 -22.41
C LYS A 270 -13.09 -12.47 -21.48
N GLY A 271 -12.85 -12.50 -20.16
CA GLY A 271 -13.89 -12.22 -19.16
C GLY A 271 -14.20 -10.74 -18.96
N ILE A 272 -13.34 -9.83 -19.46
CA ILE A 272 -13.52 -8.38 -19.33
C ILE A 272 -14.46 -7.89 -20.43
N PRO A 273 -15.45 -7.04 -20.10
CA PRO A 273 -16.29 -6.37 -21.11
C PRO A 273 -15.46 -5.53 -22.09
N ASN A 274 -16.01 -5.22 -23.27
CA ASN A 274 -15.32 -4.36 -24.22
C ASN A 274 -15.19 -2.94 -23.65
N CYS A 275 -13.97 -2.52 -23.36
CA CYS A 275 -13.61 -1.23 -22.79
C CYS A 275 -12.11 -0.96 -22.98
N GLU A 276 -11.68 0.27 -22.75
CA GLU A 276 -10.27 0.70 -22.88
C GLU A 276 -9.30 -0.15 -22.03
N TYR A 277 -9.73 -0.60 -20.84
CA TYR A 277 -8.92 -1.45 -19.97
C TYR A 277 -8.63 -2.82 -20.62
N LYS A 278 -9.65 -3.43 -21.27
CA LYS A 278 -9.48 -4.66 -22.04
C LYS A 278 -8.57 -4.48 -23.24
N ASP A 279 -8.74 -3.35 -23.96
CA ASP A 279 -7.92 -3.05 -25.14
C ASP A 279 -6.45 -2.90 -24.75
N TYR A 280 -6.18 -2.23 -23.62
CA TYR A 280 -4.85 -2.13 -23.04
C TYR A 280 -4.22 -3.51 -22.79
N LEU A 281 -4.88 -4.36 -22.00
CA LEU A 281 -4.38 -5.71 -21.68
C LEU A 281 -4.20 -6.57 -22.93
N SER A 282 -5.09 -6.40 -23.93
CA SER A 282 -4.97 -7.11 -25.21
C SER A 282 -3.75 -6.66 -26.02
N ASN A 283 -3.35 -5.40 -25.89
CA ASN A 283 -2.18 -4.86 -26.57
C ASN A 283 -0.86 -5.36 -25.95
N ILE A 284 -0.80 -5.55 -24.62
CA ILE A 284 0.36 -6.18 -23.96
C ILE A 284 0.71 -7.51 -24.65
N LEU A 285 -0.31 -8.34 -24.92
CA LEU A 285 -0.13 -9.66 -25.55
C LEU A 285 0.30 -9.62 -27.03
N LYS A 286 0.19 -8.47 -27.70
CA LYS A 286 0.53 -8.32 -29.12
C LYS A 286 1.98 -7.86 -29.35
N TYR A 287 2.53 -7.08 -28.39
CA TYR A 287 3.83 -6.43 -28.54
C TYR A 287 4.96 -7.18 -27.84
N GLU A 288 4.64 -8.26 -27.14
CA GLU A 288 5.56 -9.29 -26.62
C GLU A 288 5.48 -10.59 -27.48
#